data_7fc57282bf0ccef8a6b72dd7495657bb
#
_entry.id   7fc57282bf0ccef8a6b72dd7495657bb
#
_cell.length_a   1.000
_cell.length_b   1.000
_cell.length_c   1.000
_cell.angle_alpha   90.00
_cell.angle_beta   90.00
_cell.angle_gamma   90.00
#
_symmetry.space_group_name_H-M   'P 1'
#
loop_
_entity.id
_entity.type
_entity.pdbx_description
1 polymer ?
#
loop_
_entity_poly.entity_id
_entity_poly.type
_entity_poly.pdbx_seq_one_letter_code
_entity_poly.pdbx_strand_id
1 'polypeptide(L)'
;TGDCVSHGSRNARDTTRCVEIVIKGEAEIYHKRGATEPTYGYRGHGGQGMDPARATRFETEFGFLFCQAYPEVGLDLSVYNSRIGSAWGRGGPPEKVRQKCQEHRVGKWIAPETGDEALDLLAAGYACHSGQNVGFSSTPNGSGVHPVRGRWAHDMATVGYDTSREAWSVDVVFVQNSWGDFNTQPVNWPDKWPKMPGLITVRLEDWVNRIVEAGSMFFYADVVGVPAKELPDWGSHTYL
;
A
#
# COMPACT_ATOMS: atom_id res chain seq x y z
N THR A 1 13.06 -12.23 3.24
CA THR A 1 12.62 -12.20 1.83
C THR A 1 12.51 -10.76 1.36
N GLY A 2 12.89 -10.50 0.10
CA GLY A 2 12.78 -9.18 -0.53
C GLY A 2 11.40 -8.94 -1.17
N ASP A 3 10.32 -9.21 -0.45
CA ASP A 3 8.94 -9.09 -0.93
C ASP A 3 8.20 -7.82 -0.43
N CYS A 4 8.96 -6.81 -0.05
CA CYS A 4 8.43 -5.53 0.44
C CYS A 4 7.40 -4.92 -0.54
N VAL A 5 7.64 -5.01 -1.84
CA VAL A 5 6.74 -4.46 -2.87
C VAL A 5 5.36 -5.10 -2.80
N SER A 6 5.26 -6.43 -2.66
CA SER A 6 3.96 -7.09 -2.54
C SER A 6 3.25 -6.77 -1.22
N HIS A 7 4.00 -6.50 -0.15
CA HIS A 7 3.44 -6.03 1.11
C HIS A 7 2.96 -4.58 1.04
N GLY A 8 3.73 -3.68 0.43
CA GLY A 8 3.33 -2.30 0.21
C GLY A 8 2.07 -2.22 -0.64
N SER A 9 2.07 -2.89 -1.80
CA SER A 9 0.94 -3.00 -2.71
C SER A 9 -0.32 -3.52 -1.99
N ARG A 10 -0.22 -4.62 -1.25
CA ARG A 10 -1.32 -5.15 -0.45
C ARG A 10 -1.84 -4.13 0.58
N ASN A 11 -0.95 -3.49 1.34
CA ASN A 11 -1.36 -2.53 2.37
C ASN A 11 -2.11 -1.34 1.76
N ALA A 12 -1.64 -0.81 0.62
CA ALA A 12 -2.30 0.27 -0.10
C ALA A 12 -3.70 -0.16 -0.56
N ARG A 13 -3.81 -1.29 -1.26
CA ARG A 13 -5.07 -1.83 -1.75
C ARG A 13 -6.06 -2.12 -0.61
N ASP A 14 -5.61 -2.80 0.44
CA ASP A 14 -6.46 -3.15 1.58
C ASP A 14 -6.94 -1.90 2.32
N THR A 15 -6.09 -0.85 2.43
CA THR A 15 -6.47 0.45 3.02
C THR A 15 -7.52 1.16 2.17
N THR A 16 -7.31 1.31 0.87
CA THR A 16 -8.30 1.92 -0.05
C THR A 16 -9.64 1.23 0.09
N ARG A 17 -9.64 -0.11 0.09
CA ARG A 17 -10.87 -0.89 0.25
C ARG A 17 -11.55 -0.69 1.60
N CYS A 18 -10.79 -0.60 2.70
CA CYS A 18 -11.35 -0.27 4.02
C CYS A 18 -12.00 1.12 4.04
N VAL A 19 -11.37 2.11 3.41
CA VAL A 19 -11.94 3.46 3.29
C VAL A 19 -13.27 3.43 2.50
N GLU A 20 -13.33 2.67 1.42
CA GLU A 20 -14.56 2.48 0.65
C GLU A 20 -15.69 1.85 1.49
N ILE A 21 -15.39 0.80 2.26
CA ILE A 21 -16.35 0.18 3.20
C ILE A 21 -16.88 1.22 4.21
N VAL A 22 -15.98 1.98 4.84
CA VAL A 22 -16.37 2.94 5.88
C VAL A 22 -17.18 4.11 5.28
N ILE A 23 -16.76 4.65 4.14
CA ILE A 23 -17.43 5.81 3.51
C ILE A 23 -18.75 5.41 2.87
N LYS A 24 -18.83 4.23 2.23
CA LYS A 24 -20.01 3.77 1.52
C LYS A 24 -20.95 2.92 2.37
N GLY A 25 -20.52 2.54 3.58
CA GLY A 25 -21.31 1.70 4.48
C GLY A 25 -21.47 0.27 3.97
N GLU A 26 -20.47 -0.25 3.27
CA GLU A 26 -20.51 -1.60 2.72
C GLU A 26 -20.36 -2.68 3.79
N ALA A 27 -20.79 -3.90 3.46
CA ALA A 27 -20.71 -5.00 4.38
C ALA A 27 -19.25 -5.37 4.72
N GLU A 28 -18.94 -5.56 6.00
CA GLU A 28 -17.61 -5.93 6.50
C GLU A 28 -17.06 -7.25 5.90
N ILE A 29 -17.91 -8.05 5.25
CA ILE A 29 -17.46 -9.28 4.56
C ILE A 29 -16.39 -9.01 3.51
N TYR A 30 -16.32 -7.78 3.00
CA TYR A 30 -15.27 -7.33 2.08
C TYR A 30 -13.98 -6.94 2.81
N HIS A 31 -13.98 -6.85 4.14
CA HIS A 31 -12.81 -6.56 4.96
C HIS A 31 -11.98 -7.83 5.19
N LYS A 32 -11.28 -8.29 4.15
CA LYS A 32 -10.37 -9.42 4.21
C LYS A 32 -8.95 -8.96 3.87
N ARG A 33 -7.99 -9.45 4.63
CA ARG A 33 -6.57 -9.18 4.35
C ARG A 33 -6.17 -9.83 3.03
N GLY A 34 -5.52 -9.08 2.15
CA GLY A 34 -4.94 -9.62 0.91
C GLY A 34 -3.69 -10.46 1.16
N ALA A 35 -3.52 -11.52 0.37
CA ALA A 35 -2.29 -12.30 0.33
C ALA A 35 -1.25 -11.65 -0.59
N THR A 36 0.03 -11.83 -0.27
CA THR A 36 1.16 -11.22 -0.99
C THR A 36 1.86 -12.19 -1.93
N GLU A 37 1.70 -13.48 -1.71
CA GLU A 37 2.44 -14.54 -2.40
C GLU A 37 2.19 -14.56 -3.92
N PRO A 38 0.95 -14.40 -4.44
CA PRO A 38 0.73 -14.35 -5.88
C PRO A 38 1.42 -13.14 -6.54
N THR A 39 1.30 -11.96 -5.94
CA THR A 39 1.93 -10.74 -6.42
C THR A 39 3.45 -10.89 -6.46
N TYR A 40 4.07 -11.34 -5.35
CA TYR A 40 5.51 -11.57 -5.30
C TYR A 40 5.98 -12.66 -6.25
N GLY A 41 5.14 -13.66 -6.46
CA GLY A 41 5.39 -14.74 -7.43
C GLY A 41 5.55 -14.26 -8.86
N TYR A 42 5.02 -13.09 -9.21
CA TYR A 42 5.07 -12.53 -10.56
C TYR A 42 6.31 -11.66 -10.84
N ARG A 43 7.29 -11.62 -9.95
CA ARG A 43 8.48 -10.74 -10.09
C ARG A 43 9.36 -11.01 -11.33
N GLY A 44 9.24 -12.19 -11.97
CA GLY A 44 9.88 -12.48 -13.25
C GLY A 44 11.34 -12.96 -13.16
N HIS A 45 11.86 -13.18 -11.96
CA HIS A 45 13.23 -13.66 -11.73
C HIS A 45 13.35 -14.50 -10.45
N GLY A 46 14.44 -15.25 -10.32
CA GLY A 46 14.68 -16.10 -9.15
C GLY A 46 15.29 -15.36 -7.93
N GLY A 47 15.70 -14.11 -8.11
CA GLY A 47 16.31 -13.28 -7.04
C GLY A 47 15.26 -12.67 -6.10
N GLN A 48 15.75 -11.88 -5.16
CA GLN A 48 14.90 -11.09 -4.25
C GLN A 48 14.56 -9.73 -4.85
N GLY A 49 13.55 -9.07 -4.26
CA GLY A 49 13.05 -7.79 -4.74
C GLY A 49 12.02 -7.94 -5.86
N MET A 50 11.34 -6.85 -6.13
CA MET A 50 10.34 -6.75 -7.20
C MET A 50 10.24 -5.28 -7.61
N ASP A 51 9.91 -5.04 -8.87
CA ASP A 51 9.57 -3.72 -9.37
C ASP A 51 8.13 -3.34 -8.95
N PRO A 52 7.89 -2.13 -8.38
CA PRO A 52 6.56 -1.71 -7.93
C PRO A 52 5.52 -1.66 -9.06
N ALA A 53 5.90 -1.18 -10.26
CA ALA A 53 5.00 -1.15 -11.41
C ALA A 53 4.60 -2.57 -11.85
N ARG A 54 5.49 -3.55 -11.64
CA ARG A 54 5.20 -4.94 -11.95
C ARG A 54 4.18 -5.56 -10.98
N ALA A 55 4.21 -5.18 -9.70
CA ALA A 55 3.21 -5.59 -8.73
C ALA A 55 1.84 -5.02 -9.09
N THR A 56 1.78 -3.70 -9.35
CA THR A 56 0.55 -3.01 -9.78
C THR A 56 -0.02 -3.64 -11.05
N ARG A 57 0.82 -3.93 -12.05
CA ARG A 57 0.40 -4.60 -13.29
C ARG A 57 -0.18 -5.98 -13.00
N PHE A 58 0.46 -6.80 -12.16
CA PHE A 58 -0.06 -8.11 -11.81
C PHE A 58 -1.45 -8.02 -11.20
N GLU A 59 -1.65 -7.14 -10.23
CA GLU A 59 -2.92 -6.97 -9.54
C GLU A 59 -4.04 -6.39 -10.43
N THR A 60 -3.66 -5.68 -11.50
CA THR A 60 -4.59 -5.19 -12.51
C THR A 60 -4.93 -6.26 -13.55
N GLU A 61 -3.95 -6.98 -14.07
CA GLU A 61 -4.16 -7.98 -15.12
C GLU A 61 -4.75 -9.29 -14.58
N PHE A 62 -4.20 -9.78 -13.47
CA PHE A 62 -4.55 -11.09 -12.91
C PHE A 62 -5.33 -10.99 -11.61
N GLY A 63 -5.15 -9.93 -10.83
CA GLY A 63 -5.83 -9.75 -9.56
C GLY A 63 -5.03 -10.27 -8.36
N PHE A 64 -5.74 -10.55 -7.27
CA PHE A 64 -5.15 -10.96 -6.01
C PHE A 64 -6.00 -12.00 -5.28
N LEU A 65 -5.43 -12.64 -4.27
CA LEU A 65 -6.13 -13.54 -3.36
C LEU A 65 -6.18 -12.96 -1.95
N PHE A 66 -7.10 -13.45 -1.15
CA PHE A 66 -7.15 -13.16 0.28
C PHE A 66 -6.32 -14.16 1.10
N CYS A 67 -6.02 -13.81 2.35
CA CYS A 67 -5.38 -14.71 3.30
C CYS A 67 -6.38 -15.77 3.78
N GLN A 68 -6.56 -16.83 2.99
CA GLN A 68 -7.41 -17.98 3.28
C GLN A 68 -6.96 -19.22 2.50
N ALA A 69 -7.55 -20.37 2.79
CA ALA A 69 -7.31 -21.60 2.02
C ALA A 69 -8.11 -21.59 0.70
N TYR A 70 -7.51 -22.13 -0.35
CA TYR A 70 -8.07 -22.32 -1.70
C TYR A 70 -7.84 -23.77 -2.13
N PRO A 71 -8.61 -24.72 -1.56
CA PRO A 71 -8.41 -26.14 -1.81
C PRO A 71 -8.59 -26.52 -3.29
N GLU A 72 -9.43 -25.80 -4.03
CA GLU A 72 -9.68 -26.01 -5.46
C GLU A 72 -8.45 -25.79 -6.34
N VAL A 73 -7.49 -24.99 -5.88
CA VAL A 73 -6.20 -24.77 -6.56
C VAL A 73 -5.01 -25.38 -5.79
N GLY A 74 -5.29 -26.06 -4.66
CA GLY A 74 -4.28 -26.71 -3.83
C GLY A 74 -3.37 -25.72 -3.11
N LEU A 75 -3.92 -24.60 -2.65
CA LEU A 75 -3.17 -23.49 -2.06
C LEU A 75 -3.77 -23.11 -0.70
N ASP A 76 -2.92 -22.91 0.30
CA ASP A 76 -3.31 -22.34 1.58
C ASP A 76 -2.48 -21.07 1.84
N LEU A 77 -3.16 -19.92 1.91
CA LEU A 77 -2.62 -18.60 2.18
C LEU A 77 -3.13 -18.02 3.51
N SER A 78 -3.77 -18.84 4.34
CA SER A 78 -4.30 -18.41 5.65
C SER A 78 -3.20 -17.86 6.56
N VAL A 79 -1.98 -18.37 6.39
CA VAL A 79 -0.76 -17.89 7.05
C VAL A 79 0.28 -17.54 5.98
N TYR A 80 0.86 -16.34 6.07
CA TYR A 80 1.91 -15.91 5.14
C TYR A 80 3.06 -16.91 5.05
N ASN A 81 3.40 -17.27 3.82
CA ASN A 81 4.50 -18.20 3.53
C ASN A 81 5.37 -17.69 2.37
N SER A 82 6.48 -17.06 2.73
CA SER A 82 7.43 -16.50 1.76
C SER A 82 7.97 -17.50 0.74
N ARG A 83 7.98 -18.80 1.05
CA ARG A 83 8.48 -19.85 0.14
C ARG A 83 7.57 -20.01 -1.08
N ILE A 84 6.26 -19.81 -0.94
CA ILE A 84 5.28 -19.93 -2.03
C ILE A 84 5.59 -18.90 -3.12
N GLY A 85 5.55 -17.61 -2.80
CA GLY A 85 5.87 -16.54 -3.75
C GLY A 85 7.31 -16.63 -4.27
N SER A 86 8.26 -17.06 -3.42
CA SER A 86 9.65 -17.25 -3.85
C SER A 86 9.81 -18.34 -4.90
N ALA A 87 9.11 -19.46 -4.75
CA ALA A 87 9.16 -20.57 -5.70
C ALA A 87 8.61 -20.20 -7.09
N TRP A 88 7.65 -19.29 -7.15
CA TRP A 88 7.03 -18.87 -8.42
C TRP A 88 7.81 -17.79 -9.18
N GLY A 89 8.77 -17.14 -8.55
CA GLY A 89 9.35 -15.88 -9.01
C GLY A 89 9.87 -15.80 -10.44
N ARG A 90 10.41 -16.89 -11.01
CA ARG A 90 10.88 -16.90 -12.40
C ARG A 90 9.76 -17.21 -13.38
N GLY A 91 8.90 -18.16 -13.09
CA GLY A 91 7.84 -18.65 -13.96
C GLY A 91 6.48 -17.98 -13.74
N GLY A 92 6.35 -17.20 -12.67
CA GLY A 92 5.07 -16.65 -12.21
C GLY A 92 4.22 -17.67 -11.43
N PRO A 93 3.13 -17.21 -10.81
CA PRO A 93 2.15 -18.10 -10.20
C PRO A 93 1.56 -19.07 -11.25
N PRO A 94 1.23 -20.31 -10.85
CA PRO A 94 0.57 -21.27 -11.75
C PRO A 94 -0.69 -20.68 -12.38
N GLU A 95 -1.04 -21.13 -13.60
CA GLU A 95 -2.19 -20.62 -14.35
C GLU A 95 -3.49 -20.68 -13.54
N LYS A 96 -3.77 -21.81 -12.89
CA LYS A 96 -4.96 -21.96 -12.04
C LYS A 96 -5.03 -20.96 -10.87
N VAL A 97 -3.88 -20.54 -10.35
CA VAL A 97 -3.79 -19.50 -9.30
C VAL A 97 -4.08 -18.13 -9.90
N ARG A 98 -3.52 -17.82 -11.09
CA ARG A 98 -3.82 -16.56 -11.80
C ARG A 98 -5.30 -16.44 -12.15
N GLN A 99 -5.91 -17.52 -12.64
CA GLN A 99 -7.34 -17.55 -12.91
C GLN A 99 -8.18 -17.31 -11.66
N LYS A 100 -7.78 -17.88 -10.52
CA LYS A 100 -8.45 -17.63 -9.23
C LYS A 100 -8.28 -16.19 -8.75
N CYS A 101 -7.13 -15.56 -8.98
CA CYS A 101 -6.90 -14.14 -8.67
C CYS A 101 -7.86 -13.22 -9.42
N GLN A 102 -8.35 -13.59 -10.62
CA GLN A 102 -9.22 -12.73 -11.44
C GLN A 102 -10.58 -12.42 -10.81
N GLU A 103 -10.97 -13.12 -9.77
CA GLU A 103 -12.19 -12.84 -9.02
C GLU A 103 -12.10 -11.46 -8.29
N HIS A 104 -10.87 -11.00 -8.00
CA HIS A 104 -10.60 -9.74 -7.32
C HIS A 104 -9.42 -9.04 -7.99
N ARG A 105 -9.67 -7.98 -8.74
CA ARG A 105 -8.64 -7.22 -9.45
C ARG A 105 -8.62 -5.76 -9.02
N VAL A 106 -7.47 -5.12 -9.16
CA VAL A 106 -7.40 -3.67 -9.17
C VAL A 106 -7.96 -3.20 -10.51
N GLY A 107 -9.09 -2.50 -10.49
CA GLY A 107 -9.74 -1.99 -11.70
C GLY A 107 -9.05 -0.75 -12.23
N LYS A 108 -8.57 0.12 -11.34
CA LYS A 108 -7.88 1.37 -11.69
C LYS A 108 -6.75 1.68 -10.71
N TRP A 109 -5.66 2.17 -11.27
CA TRP A 109 -4.56 2.76 -10.51
C TRP A 109 -4.12 4.08 -11.14
N ILE A 110 -3.49 4.94 -10.35
CA ILE A 110 -2.99 6.25 -10.76
C ILE A 110 -1.56 6.39 -10.28
N ALA A 111 -0.66 6.83 -11.16
CA ALA A 111 0.67 7.30 -10.80
C ALA A 111 0.64 8.84 -10.83
N PRO A 112 0.76 9.52 -9.69
CA PRO A 112 0.71 10.98 -9.66
C PRO A 112 1.94 11.57 -10.34
N GLU A 113 1.77 12.70 -11.03
CA GLU A 113 2.85 13.44 -11.65
C GLU A 113 3.42 14.51 -10.72
N THR A 114 2.63 14.95 -9.74
CA THR A 114 2.99 16.02 -8.79
C THR A 114 2.68 15.64 -7.34
N GLY A 115 3.30 16.37 -6.38
CA GLY A 115 3.00 16.24 -4.96
C GLY A 115 1.56 16.62 -4.64
N ASP A 116 1.03 17.65 -5.29
CA ASP A 116 -0.36 18.11 -5.08
C ASP A 116 -1.36 17.05 -5.54
N GLU A 117 -1.15 16.45 -6.71
CA GLU A 117 -1.99 15.35 -7.19
C GLU A 117 -1.96 14.15 -6.23
N ALA A 118 -0.77 13.80 -5.70
CA ALA A 118 -0.64 12.73 -4.72
C ALA A 118 -1.41 13.05 -3.42
N LEU A 119 -1.40 14.31 -2.98
CA LEU A 119 -2.15 14.75 -1.80
C LEU A 119 -3.66 14.73 -2.04
N ASP A 120 -4.12 15.15 -3.22
CA ASP A 120 -5.52 15.11 -3.60
C ASP A 120 -6.05 13.67 -3.62
N LEU A 121 -5.25 12.73 -4.13
CA LEU A 121 -5.56 11.31 -4.10
C LEU A 121 -5.68 10.76 -2.67
N LEU A 122 -4.75 11.13 -1.78
CA LEU A 122 -4.85 10.76 -0.35
C LEU A 122 -6.10 11.39 0.30
N ALA A 123 -6.38 12.67 0.01
CA ALA A 123 -7.56 13.37 0.52
C ALA A 123 -8.86 12.73 0.05
N ALA A 124 -8.87 12.18 -1.17
CA ALA A 124 -9.99 11.41 -1.70
C ALA A 124 -10.13 10.01 -1.06
N GLY A 125 -9.21 9.62 -0.18
CA GLY A 125 -9.23 8.35 0.55
C GLY A 125 -8.56 7.19 -0.17
N TYR A 126 -7.75 7.46 -1.20
CA TYR A 126 -6.96 6.44 -1.87
C TYR A 126 -5.60 6.30 -1.19
N ALA A 127 -5.20 5.07 -0.91
CA ALA A 127 -3.85 4.76 -0.44
C ALA A 127 -2.95 4.39 -1.61
N CYS A 128 -1.64 4.58 -1.43
CA CYS A 128 -0.65 4.21 -2.43
C CYS A 128 0.45 3.33 -1.84
N HIS A 129 1.17 2.64 -2.70
CA HIS A 129 2.48 2.10 -2.37
C HIS A 129 3.57 2.78 -3.20
N SER A 130 4.77 2.79 -2.67
CA SER A 130 5.89 3.44 -3.34
C SER A 130 7.21 2.70 -3.10
N GLY A 131 7.90 2.43 -4.22
CA GLY A 131 9.30 2.01 -4.19
C GLY A 131 10.21 3.23 -4.00
N GLN A 132 11.07 3.18 -3.00
CA GLN A 132 11.88 4.32 -2.59
C GLN A 132 13.25 3.93 -2.07
N ASN A 133 14.17 4.90 -2.02
CA ASN A 133 15.51 4.76 -1.43
C ASN A 133 15.67 5.60 -0.14
N VAL A 134 14.56 5.90 0.54
CA VAL A 134 14.57 6.71 1.76
C VAL A 134 14.42 5.80 2.97
N GLY A 135 15.33 5.94 3.93
CA GLY A 135 15.23 5.29 5.24
C GLY A 135 14.71 6.25 6.30
N PHE A 136 14.15 5.69 7.38
CA PHE A 136 13.62 6.44 8.51
C PHE A 136 14.18 5.93 9.82
N SER A 137 14.25 6.80 10.83
CA SER A 137 14.53 6.37 12.18
C SER A 137 13.43 5.42 12.69
N SER A 138 13.80 4.41 13.47
CA SER A 138 12.82 3.56 14.17
C SER A 138 12.16 4.27 15.35
N THR A 139 12.70 5.42 15.77
CA THR A 139 12.21 6.22 16.89
C THR A 139 11.83 7.61 16.39
N PRO A 140 10.62 8.10 16.71
CA PRO A 140 10.21 9.44 16.37
C PRO A 140 10.99 10.49 17.18
N ASN A 141 11.07 11.70 16.64
CA ASN A 141 11.61 12.87 17.35
C ASN A 141 10.58 13.47 18.33
N GLY A 142 10.93 14.56 18.99
CA GLY A 142 10.07 15.26 19.93
C GLY A 142 8.75 15.82 19.33
N SER A 143 8.66 15.95 18.01
CA SER A 143 7.43 16.33 17.29
C SER A 143 6.60 15.10 16.87
N GLY A 144 6.97 13.89 17.26
CA GLY A 144 6.29 12.65 16.86
C GLY A 144 6.55 12.20 15.42
N VAL A 145 7.50 12.81 14.73
CA VAL A 145 7.87 12.48 13.34
C VAL A 145 9.10 11.57 13.34
N HIS A 146 9.09 10.54 12.51
CA HIS A 146 10.24 9.68 12.27
C HIS A 146 11.18 10.37 11.28
N PRO A 147 12.36 10.86 11.72
CA PRO A 147 13.27 11.57 10.83
C PRO A 147 13.78 10.67 9.71
N VAL A 148 14.00 11.28 8.55
CA VAL A 148 14.72 10.60 7.46
C VAL A 148 16.11 10.21 7.95
N ARG A 149 16.43 8.91 7.79
CA ARG A 149 17.71 8.34 8.24
C ARG A 149 18.14 7.17 7.38
N GLY A 150 19.27 7.33 6.71
CA GLY A 150 19.84 6.28 5.87
C GLY A 150 19.11 6.10 4.54
N ARG A 151 19.39 4.98 3.87
CA ARG A 151 18.82 4.64 2.56
C ARG A 151 18.34 3.20 2.58
N TRP A 152 17.07 3.00 2.20
CA TRP A 152 16.44 1.69 2.09
C TRP A 152 15.94 1.51 0.66
N ALA A 153 16.40 0.49 -0.03
CA ALA A 153 15.71 0.03 -1.25
C ALA A 153 14.47 -0.77 -0.80
N HIS A 154 13.36 -0.08 -0.62
CA HIS A 154 12.18 -0.61 0.05
C HIS A 154 10.89 -0.05 -0.55
N ASP A 155 9.80 -0.81 -0.41
CA ASP A 155 8.46 -0.37 -0.78
C ASP A 155 7.57 -0.36 0.47
N MET A 156 6.82 0.72 0.64
CA MET A 156 5.90 0.92 1.75
C MET A 156 4.61 1.55 1.25
N ALA A 157 3.53 1.39 2.03
CA ALA A 157 2.24 2.01 1.72
C ALA A 157 2.06 3.33 2.46
N THR A 158 1.63 4.39 1.78
CA THR A 158 1.10 5.58 2.42
C THR A 158 -0.41 5.40 2.58
N VAL A 159 -0.87 5.46 3.84
CA VAL A 159 -2.23 5.04 4.22
C VAL A 159 -3.09 6.17 4.77
N GLY A 160 -2.55 7.37 4.88
CA GLY A 160 -3.28 8.54 5.37
C GLY A 160 -2.36 9.72 5.64
N TYR A 161 -2.95 10.81 6.11
CA TYR A 161 -2.25 12.05 6.45
C TYR A 161 -2.98 12.81 7.57
N ASP A 162 -2.31 13.75 8.20
CA ASP A 162 -2.90 14.71 9.13
C ASP A 162 -2.26 16.10 8.95
N THR A 163 -3.08 17.07 8.61
CA THR A 163 -2.72 18.48 8.47
C THR A 163 -3.42 19.37 9.51
N SER A 164 -4.14 18.77 10.46
CA SER A 164 -4.83 19.51 11.53
C SER A 164 -3.86 20.18 12.49
N ARG A 165 -2.64 19.65 12.63
CA ARG A 165 -1.62 20.05 13.59
C ARG A 165 -2.05 19.96 15.07
N GLU A 166 -3.10 19.19 15.34
CA GLU A 166 -3.57 18.96 16.73
C GLU A 166 -2.65 17.99 17.48
N ALA A 167 -2.25 16.89 16.83
CA ALA A 167 -1.37 15.88 17.41
C ALA A 167 0.10 16.11 17.05
N TRP A 168 0.38 16.68 15.90
CA TRP A 168 1.74 17.00 15.42
C TRP A 168 1.87 18.49 15.15
N SER A 169 3.02 19.06 15.46
CA SER A 169 3.30 20.48 15.18
C SER A 169 3.55 20.78 13.69
N VAL A 170 3.55 19.77 12.85
CA VAL A 170 3.79 19.83 11.40
C VAL A 170 2.82 18.93 10.66
N ASP A 171 2.64 19.18 9.39
CA ASP A 171 1.83 18.32 8.53
C ASP A 171 2.54 16.98 8.30
N VAL A 172 1.80 15.88 8.40
CA VAL A 172 2.36 14.53 8.36
C VAL A 172 1.58 13.61 7.43
N VAL A 173 2.28 12.61 6.93
CA VAL A 173 1.70 11.42 6.30
C VAL A 173 2.03 10.17 7.11
N PHE A 174 1.17 9.17 6.99
CA PHE A 174 1.31 7.88 7.66
C PHE A 174 1.76 6.83 6.65
N VAL A 175 2.94 6.28 6.88
CA VAL A 175 3.54 5.28 6.00
C VAL A 175 3.62 3.95 6.74
N GLN A 176 2.93 2.94 6.22
CA GLN A 176 2.89 1.60 6.80
C GLN A 176 4.05 0.77 6.27
N ASN A 177 4.94 0.37 7.18
CA ASN A 177 6.03 -0.55 6.92
C ASN A 177 5.56 -2.02 7.09
N SER A 178 6.29 -2.95 6.51
CA SER A 178 6.03 -4.40 6.56
C SER A 178 6.97 -5.19 7.49
N TRP A 179 7.71 -4.51 8.37
CA TRP A 179 8.70 -5.12 9.26
C TRP A 179 8.17 -5.37 10.70
N GLY A 180 6.85 -5.55 10.86
CA GLY A 180 6.25 -5.76 12.17
C GLY A 180 6.46 -4.56 13.10
N ASP A 181 6.85 -4.82 14.33
CA ASP A 181 7.07 -3.79 15.38
C ASP A 181 8.43 -3.08 15.24
N PHE A 182 8.83 -2.77 14.01
CA PHE A 182 10.11 -2.12 13.72
C PHE A 182 10.29 -0.77 14.44
N ASN A 183 9.23 0.00 14.55
CA ASN A 183 9.27 1.39 15.04
C ASN A 183 8.41 1.62 16.27
N THR A 184 8.85 2.55 17.09
CA THR A 184 8.10 3.04 18.26
C THR A 184 7.05 4.05 17.80
N GLN A 185 5.80 3.88 18.25
CA GLN A 185 4.78 4.89 18.01
C GLN A 185 5.12 6.22 18.69
N PRO A 186 4.77 7.36 18.08
CA PRO A 186 4.93 8.67 18.69
C PRO A 186 4.19 8.77 20.04
N VAL A 187 4.79 9.46 21.00
CA VAL A 187 4.16 9.73 22.31
C VAL A 187 2.92 10.61 22.20
N ASN A 188 2.84 11.42 21.14
CA ASN A 188 1.70 12.28 20.82
C ASN A 188 0.66 11.58 19.93
N TRP A 189 0.76 10.24 19.74
CA TRP A 189 -0.25 9.47 19.04
C TRP A 189 -1.59 9.58 19.79
N PRO A 190 -2.68 9.99 19.11
CA PRO A 190 -3.96 10.18 19.78
C PRO A 190 -4.48 8.89 20.41
N ASP A 191 -4.84 8.95 21.70
CA ASP A 191 -5.30 7.78 22.46
C ASP A 191 -6.55 7.11 21.84
N LYS A 192 -7.39 7.91 21.16
CA LYS A 192 -8.59 7.42 20.47
C LYS A 192 -8.30 6.65 19.18
N TRP A 193 -7.07 6.70 18.68
CA TRP A 193 -6.68 5.99 17.48
C TRP A 193 -6.12 4.61 17.81
N PRO A 194 -6.42 3.58 17.00
CA PRO A 194 -5.85 2.27 17.22
C PRO A 194 -4.34 2.31 17.06
N LYS A 195 -3.62 1.55 17.88
CA LYS A 195 -2.18 1.37 17.69
C LYS A 195 -1.95 0.64 16.37
N MET A 196 -1.01 1.15 15.57
CA MET A 196 -0.66 0.59 14.28
C MET A 196 0.83 0.20 14.25
N PRO A 197 1.17 -1.04 14.63
CA PRO A 197 2.55 -1.52 14.58
C PRO A 197 3.15 -1.35 13.19
N GLY A 198 4.39 -0.86 13.12
CA GLY A 198 5.08 -0.63 11.86
C GLY A 198 4.68 0.66 11.13
N LEU A 199 3.81 1.50 11.71
CA LEU A 199 3.48 2.79 11.11
C LEU A 199 4.60 3.80 11.37
N ILE A 200 5.00 4.50 10.34
CA ILE A 200 6.00 5.58 10.35
C ILE A 200 5.26 6.90 10.09
N THR A 201 5.43 7.87 10.96
CA THR A 201 4.93 9.23 10.77
C THR A 201 5.99 10.05 10.06
N VAL A 202 5.73 10.46 8.83
CA VAL A 202 6.67 11.19 7.97
C VAL A 202 6.20 12.63 7.81
N ARG A 203 7.11 13.60 7.84
CA ARG A 203 6.79 14.97 7.50
C ARG A 203 6.28 15.04 6.06
N LEU A 204 5.18 15.76 5.82
CA LEU A 204 4.57 15.89 4.50
C LEU A 204 5.57 16.40 3.44
N GLU A 205 6.37 17.41 3.79
CA GLU A 205 7.40 17.95 2.90
C GLU A 205 8.46 16.90 2.50
N ASP A 206 8.92 16.08 3.45
CA ASP A 206 9.87 14.99 3.16
C ASP A 206 9.22 13.91 2.28
N TRP A 207 7.92 13.64 2.47
CA TRP A 207 7.18 12.69 1.64
C TRP A 207 7.07 13.17 0.20
N VAL A 208 6.67 14.41 -0.03
CA VAL A 208 6.58 15.02 -1.36
C VAL A 208 7.95 15.02 -2.04
N ASN A 209 8.94 15.65 -1.42
CA ASN A 209 10.24 15.90 -2.06
C ASN A 209 11.14 14.67 -2.21
N ARG A 210 10.84 13.57 -1.50
CA ARG A 210 11.74 12.41 -1.49
C ARG A 210 11.08 11.12 -1.96
N ILE A 211 9.76 11.01 -1.84
CA ILE A 211 9.02 9.79 -2.15
C ILE A 211 8.19 9.98 -3.41
N VAL A 212 7.39 11.04 -3.47
CA VAL A 212 6.57 11.33 -4.67
C VAL A 212 7.46 11.66 -5.86
N GLU A 213 8.42 12.56 -5.71
CA GLU A 213 9.35 12.94 -6.78
C GLU A 213 10.26 11.80 -7.27
N ALA A 214 10.41 10.73 -6.49
CA ALA A 214 11.10 9.52 -6.95
C ALA A 214 10.36 8.78 -8.08
N GLY A 215 9.08 9.09 -8.32
CA GLY A 215 8.32 8.64 -9.50
C GLY A 215 7.96 7.16 -9.53
N SER A 216 8.00 6.46 -8.41
CA SER A 216 7.63 5.03 -8.31
C SER A 216 6.50 4.82 -7.30
N MET A 217 5.42 5.58 -7.50
CA MET A 217 4.26 5.60 -6.61
C MET A 217 2.98 5.23 -7.39
N PHE A 218 2.16 4.36 -6.78
CA PHE A 218 0.94 3.85 -7.40
C PHE A 218 -0.22 3.89 -6.40
N PHE A 219 -1.24 4.69 -6.69
CA PHE A 219 -2.50 4.74 -5.96
C PHE A 219 -3.48 3.74 -6.53
N TYR A 220 -4.19 3.03 -5.67
CA TYR A 220 -5.29 2.16 -6.07
C TYR A 220 -6.61 2.89 -5.91
N ALA A 221 -7.33 3.06 -7.02
CA ALA A 221 -8.54 3.90 -7.08
C ALA A 221 -9.83 3.09 -7.28
N ASP A 222 -9.73 1.83 -7.68
CA ASP A 222 -10.87 0.94 -7.85
C ASP A 222 -10.42 -0.51 -7.66
N VAL A 223 -11.22 -1.29 -6.93
CA VAL A 223 -11.01 -2.72 -6.71
C VAL A 223 -12.25 -3.48 -7.16
N VAL A 224 -12.13 -4.30 -8.22
CA VAL A 224 -13.24 -5.07 -8.78
C VAL A 224 -13.82 -6.04 -7.74
N GLY A 225 -15.13 -6.08 -7.65
CA GLY A 225 -15.88 -6.90 -6.68
C GLY A 225 -16.18 -6.16 -5.38
N VAL A 226 -15.81 -4.89 -5.31
CA VAL A 226 -16.22 -3.90 -4.31
C VAL A 226 -16.84 -2.76 -5.10
N PRO A 227 -17.96 -2.14 -4.67
CA PRO A 227 -18.56 -1.01 -5.38
C PRO A 227 -17.53 0.10 -5.63
N ALA A 228 -17.46 0.56 -6.88
CA ALA A 228 -16.50 1.57 -7.28
C ALA A 228 -16.81 2.91 -6.59
N LYS A 229 -15.78 3.56 -6.06
CA LYS A 229 -15.86 4.94 -5.63
C LYS A 229 -15.79 5.84 -6.87
N GLU A 230 -16.74 6.75 -7.01
CA GLU A 230 -16.61 7.79 -8.02
C GLU A 230 -15.42 8.70 -7.64
N LEU A 231 -14.48 8.85 -8.57
CA LEU A 231 -13.41 9.83 -8.43
C LEU A 231 -14.05 11.22 -8.39
N PRO A 232 -13.56 12.15 -7.55
CA PRO A 232 -13.93 13.54 -7.69
C PRO A 232 -13.72 13.98 -9.14
N ASP A 233 -14.68 14.70 -9.70
CA ASP A 233 -14.52 15.28 -11.04
C ASP A 233 -13.59 16.48 -10.96
N TRP A 234 -12.30 16.24 -11.16
CA TRP A 234 -11.30 17.31 -11.28
C TRP A 234 -11.26 17.95 -12.66
N GLY A 235 -12.10 17.43 -13.62
CA GLY A 235 -12.07 17.82 -15.03
C GLY A 235 -12.64 19.19 -15.36
N SER A 236 -13.19 19.94 -14.41
CA SER A 236 -13.87 21.22 -14.68
C SER A 236 -13.19 22.47 -14.10
N HIS A 237 -12.06 22.33 -13.42
CA HIS A 237 -11.29 23.50 -13.01
C HIS A 237 -10.29 23.91 -14.10
N THR A 238 -10.84 24.47 -15.20
CA THR A 238 -10.09 25.42 -16.01
C THR A 238 -9.75 26.60 -15.11
N TYR A 239 -8.51 26.69 -14.69
CA TYR A 239 -7.98 27.93 -14.14
C TYR A 239 -8.02 28.99 -15.24
N LEU A 240 -8.92 29.97 -15.08
CA LEU A 240 -8.93 31.22 -15.81
C LEU A 240 -7.86 32.15 -15.23
#